data_42f1eb2ec4983cf80a6c936d92465af6
#
_entry.id   42f1eb2ec4983cf80a6c936d92465af6
#
_cell.length_a   1.000
_cell.length_b   1.000
_cell.length_c   1.000
_cell.angle_alpha   90.00
_cell.angle_beta   90.00
_cell.angle_gamma   90.00
#
_symmetry.space_group_name_H-M   'P 1'
#
loop_
_entity.id
_entity.type
_entity.pdbx_description
1 polymer ?
#
loop_
_entity_poly.entity_id
_entity_poly.type
_entity_poly.pdbx_seq_one_letter_code
_entity_poly.pdbx_strand_id
1 'polypeptide(L)'
;MKTEKGFFKNYYSNRFITIDDRPVSIGHHWFKHPLRRQFPGITFMPGETSPYMGNYNLWKGFNVSPKAFNPTEPDNVERFSIFWDHIKNNIANGDDATAAYIIGWMADMVQHPRKR
;
A
#
# COMPACT_ATOMS: atom_id res chain seq x y z
N MET A 1 5.21 -13.30 4.64
CA MET A 1 5.67 -14.39 5.54
C MET A 1 4.47 -14.92 6.30
N LYS A 2 4.11 -16.20 6.14
CA LYS A 2 3.07 -16.83 6.98
C LYS A 2 3.70 -17.11 8.33
N THR A 3 3.18 -16.51 9.38
CA THR A 3 3.60 -16.80 10.75
C THR A 3 2.64 -17.82 11.33
N GLU A 4 3.14 -18.97 11.72
CA GLU A 4 2.33 -19.99 12.39
C GLU A 4 1.91 -19.53 13.79
N LYS A 5 0.74 -19.98 14.23
CA LYS A 5 0.19 -19.65 15.55
C LYS A 5 1.18 -19.99 16.70
N GLY A 6 1.93 -21.09 16.56
CA GLY A 6 2.95 -21.50 17.52
C GLY A 6 4.11 -20.51 17.60
N PHE A 7 4.62 -20.08 16.45
CA PHE A 7 5.69 -19.10 16.37
C PHE A 7 5.31 -17.77 17.01
N PHE A 8 4.12 -17.26 16.70
CA PHE A 8 3.62 -16.02 17.30
C PHE A 8 3.51 -16.12 18.82
N LYS A 9 2.96 -17.20 19.33
CA LYS A 9 2.85 -17.42 20.77
C LYS A 9 4.21 -17.49 21.45
N ASN A 10 5.17 -18.20 20.86
CA ASN A 10 6.54 -18.28 21.36
C ASN A 10 7.25 -16.93 21.36
N TYR A 11 7.13 -16.18 20.26
CA TYR A 11 7.77 -14.87 20.14
C TYR A 11 7.32 -13.86 21.21
N TYR A 12 6.05 -13.97 21.63
CA TYR A 12 5.49 -13.09 22.68
C TYR A 12 5.32 -13.79 24.02
N SER A 13 5.90 -14.96 24.22
CA SER A 13 5.72 -15.77 25.45
C SER A 13 6.31 -15.09 26.69
N ASN A 14 7.41 -14.36 26.51
CA ASN A 14 8.13 -13.65 27.58
C ASN A 14 7.65 -12.21 27.81
N ARG A 15 6.59 -11.77 27.12
CA ARG A 15 5.95 -10.47 27.32
C ARG A 15 4.63 -10.65 28.02
N PHE A 16 4.47 -9.97 29.17
CA PHE A 16 3.30 -10.13 30.03
C PHE A 16 2.55 -8.82 30.18
N ILE A 17 1.24 -8.94 30.38
CA ILE A 17 0.33 -7.89 30.84
C ILE A 17 -0.33 -8.39 32.12
N THR A 18 -0.69 -7.47 33.02
CA THR A 18 -1.43 -7.81 34.24
C THR A 18 -2.92 -7.70 33.98
N ILE A 19 -3.64 -8.80 34.23
CA ILE A 19 -5.11 -8.86 34.15
C ILE A 19 -5.58 -9.50 35.46
N ASP A 20 -6.44 -8.80 36.18
CA ASP A 20 -6.97 -9.24 37.49
C ASP A 20 -5.82 -9.67 38.41
N ASP A 21 -4.79 -8.84 38.53
CA ASP A 21 -3.56 -9.05 39.33
C ASP A 21 -2.75 -10.31 38.97
N ARG A 22 -3.01 -10.89 37.79
CA ARG A 22 -2.27 -12.06 37.31
C ARG A 22 -1.49 -11.74 36.03
N PRO A 23 -0.23 -12.17 35.92
CA PRO A 23 0.54 -12.01 34.71
C PRO A 23 0.01 -12.96 33.62
N VAL A 24 -0.37 -12.41 32.46
CA VAL A 24 -0.83 -13.15 31.30
C VAL A 24 0.07 -12.83 30.10
N SER A 25 0.57 -13.85 29.41
CA SER A 25 1.36 -13.65 28.20
C SER A 25 0.56 -12.91 27.12
N ILE A 26 1.13 -11.87 26.53
CA ILE A 26 0.50 -11.06 25.48
C ILE A 26 0.06 -11.92 24.30
N GLY A 27 0.90 -12.85 23.86
CA GLY A 27 0.58 -13.74 22.74
C GLY A 27 -0.65 -14.61 23.03
N HIS A 28 -0.78 -15.11 24.26
CA HIS A 28 -1.94 -15.92 24.66
C HIS A 28 -3.20 -15.06 24.78
N HIS A 29 -3.10 -13.91 25.45
CA HIS A 29 -4.19 -12.98 25.61
C HIS A 29 -4.76 -12.52 24.27
N TRP A 30 -3.88 -12.10 23.32
CA TRP A 30 -4.30 -11.64 22.00
C TRP A 30 -5.11 -12.71 21.26
N PHE A 31 -4.67 -13.98 21.29
CA PHE A 31 -5.41 -15.05 20.60
C PHE A 31 -6.80 -15.34 21.18
N LYS A 32 -7.01 -15.07 22.46
CA LYS A 32 -8.30 -15.27 23.14
C LYS A 32 -9.15 -14.01 23.17
N HIS A 33 -8.60 -12.85 22.84
CA HIS A 33 -9.32 -11.59 22.98
C HIS A 33 -10.51 -11.51 22.02
N PRO A 34 -11.74 -11.23 22.50
CA PRO A 34 -12.95 -11.24 21.66
C PRO A 34 -12.94 -10.16 20.56
N LEU A 35 -12.27 -9.02 20.82
CA LEU A 35 -12.17 -7.91 19.87
C LEU A 35 -10.96 -8.01 18.93
N ARG A 36 -10.26 -9.14 18.89
CA ARG A 36 -9.16 -9.31 17.96
C ARG A 36 -9.68 -9.25 16.52
N ARG A 37 -8.97 -8.55 15.64
CA ARG A 37 -9.31 -8.55 14.23
C ARG A 37 -9.03 -9.92 13.62
N GLN A 38 -10.04 -10.48 12.96
CA GLN A 38 -9.96 -11.76 12.30
C GLN A 38 -10.54 -11.63 10.90
N PHE A 39 -9.84 -12.18 9.91
CA PHE A 39 -10.29 -12.15 8.52
C PHE A 39 -10.24 -13.57 7.97
N PRO A 40 -11.25 -14.03 7.21
CA PRO A 40 -11.25 -15.34 6.58
C PRO A 40 -10.18 -15.48 5.50
N GLY A 41 -9.76 -14.38 4.91
CA GLY A 41 -8.77 -14.38 3.84
C GLY A 41 -8.07 -13.05 3.68
N ILE A 42 -7.15 -13.03 2.70
CA ILE A 42 -6.38 -11.88 2.28
C ILE A 42 -6.72 -11.61 0.83
N THR A 43 -6.88 -10.34 0.48
CA THR A 43 -7.08 -9.88 -0.89
C THR A 43 -6.17 -8.69 -1.19
N PHE A 44 -5.96 -8.41 -2.47
CA PHE A 44 -5.33 -7.18 -2.93
C PHE A 44 -6.28 -6.49 -3.90
N MET A 45 -6.97 -5.45 -3.43
CA MET A 45 -7.93 -4.70 -4.22
C MET A 45 -7.59 -3.21 -4.14
N PRO A 46 -6.88 -2.69 -5.14
CA PRO A 46 -6.54 -1.27 -5.23
C PRO A 46 -7.80 -0.38 -5.24
N GLY A 47 -7.71 0.79 -4.61
CA GLY A 47 -8.82 1.75 -4.50
C GLY A 47 -9.86 1.43 -3.43
N GLU A 48 -9.76 0.27 -2.78
CA GLU A 48 -10.70 -0.13 -1.73
C GLU A 48 -10.05 -0.13 -0.34
N THR A 49 -10.86 0.14 0.67
CA THR A 49 -10.41 0.09 2.07
C THR A 49 -10.37 -1.35 2.61
N SER A 50 -9.69 -1.55 3.73
CA SER A 50 -9.71 -2.82 4.44
C SER A 50 -10.72 -2.76 5.61
N PRO A 51 -11.62 -3.75 5.78
CA PRO A 51 -11.77 -4.97 4.98
C PRO A 51 -12.50 -4.74 3.65
N TYR A 52 -12.19 -5.56 2.65
CA TYR A 52 -12.92 -5.63 1.40
C TYR A 52 -13.62 -6.97 1.26
N MET A 53 -14.92 -6.99 1.13
CA MET A 53 -15.76 -8.21 1.13
C MET A 53 -15.42 -9.17 2.29
N GLY A 54 -15.18 -8.62 3.48
CA GLY A 54 -14.81 -9.38 4.68
C GLY A 54 -13.37 -9.85 4.76
N ASN A 55 -12.59 -9.77 3.69
CA ASN A 55 -11.18 -10.14 3.68
C ASN A 55 -10.25 -8.97 4.06
N TYR A 56 -9.07 -9.30 4.58
CA TYR A 56 -8.05 -8.30 4.82
C TYR A 56 -7.47 -7.81 3.50
N ASN A 57 -7.68 -6.54 3.17
CA ASN A 57 -7.13 -5.96 1.97
C ASN A 57 -5.68 -5.49 2.23
N LEU A 58 -4.73 -6.00 1.43
CA LEU A 58 -3.33 -5.61 1.48
C LEU A 58 -3.08 -4.21 0.91
N TRP A 59 -3.99 -3.72 0.07
CA TRP A 59 -3.90 -2.35 -0.43
C TRP A 59 -4.04 -1.35 0.71
N LYS A 60 -3.07 -0.46 0.85
CA LYS A 60 -3.03 0.60 1.89
C LYS A 60 -3.06 2.02 1.31
N GLY A 61 -3.31 2.12 0.03
CA GLY A 61 -3.14 3.36 -0.70
C GLY A 61 -1.74 3.52 -1.25
N PHE A 62 -1.53 4.61 -1.96
CA PHE A 62 -0.18 5.02 -2.37
C PHE A 62 0.57 5.60 -1.17
N ASN A 63 1.87 5.32 -1.07
CA ASN A 63 2.75 5.86 -0.02
C ASN A 63 3.10 7.35 -0.23
N VAL A 64 2.60 7.95 -1.30
CA VAL A 64 2.81 9.35 -1.65
C VAL A 64 1.48 10.08 -1.67
N SER A 65 1.46 11.29 -1.14
CA SER A 65 0.32 12.18 -1.29
C SER A 65 0.47 13.01 -2.56
N PRO A 66 -0.60 13.16 -3.36
CA PRO A 66 -0.58 14.06 -4.49
C PRO A 66 -0.21 15.47 -4.02
N LYS A 67 0.79 16.08 -4.67
CA LYS A 67 1.08 17.49 -4.52
C LYS A 67 0.60 18.22 -5.77
N ALA A 68 0.04 19.42 -5.59
CA ALA A 68 -0.26 20.27 -6.72
C ALA A 68 1.06 20.55 -7.48
N PHE A 69 1.03 20.34 -8.78
CA PHE A 69 2.16 20.71 -9.63
C PHE A 69 2.24 22.25 -9.68
N ASN A 70 3.38 22.78 -9.26
CA ASN A 70 3.66 24.20 -9.36
C ASN A 70 4.64 24.43 -10.53
N PRO A 71 4.16 24.96 -11.67
CA PRO A 71 5.01 25.17 -12.85
C PRO A 71 6.05 26.28 -12.66
N THR A 72 5.96 27.06 -11.59
CA THR A 72 6.91 28.13 -11.28
C THR A 72 8.08 27.67 -10.42
N GLU A 73 8.02 26.45 -9.87
CA GLU A 73 9.13 25.88 -9.11
C GLU A 73 10.13 25.20 -10.05
N PRO A 74 11.39 25.70 -10.14
CA PRO A 74 12.40 25.16 -11.06
C PRO A 74 12.63 23.66 -10.89
N ASP A 75 12.72 23.19 -9.66
CA ASP A 75 12.89 21.75 -9.33
C ASP A 75 11.79 20.86 -9.92
N ASN A 76 10.55 21.32 -9.90
CA ASN A 76 9.42 20.55 -10.44
C ASN A 76 9.50 20.48 -11.97
N VAL A 77 9.85 21.58 -12.60
CA VAL A 77 10.00 21.65 -14.06
C VAL A 77 11.15 20.77 -14.52
N GLU A 78 12.31 20.86 -13.86
CA GLU A 78 13.49 20.06 -14.20
C GLU A 78 13.22 18.56 -14.05
N ARG A 79 12.70 18.12 -12.92
CA ARG A 79 12.38 16.69 -12.68
C ARG A 79 11.36 16.17 -13.67
N PHE A 80 10.35 16.94 -13.98
CA PHE A 80 9.36 16.58 -14.98
C PHE A 80 9.95 16.51 -16.38
N SER A 81 10.83 17.46 -16.74
CA SER A 81 11.47 17.48 -18.06
C SER A 81 12.34 16.25 -18.29
N ILE A 82 13.10 15.79 -17.29
CA ILE A 82 13.91 14.57 -17.37
C ILE A 82 13.02 13.36 -17.62
N PHE A 83 11.93 13.23 -16.87
CA PHE A 83 10.98 12.15 -17.04
C PHE A 83 10.30 12.18 -18.41
N TRP A 84 9.84 13.36 -18.83
CA TRP A 84 9.20 13.56 -20.13
C TRP A 84 10.15 13.25 -21.29
N ASP A 85 11.39 13.73 -21.22
CA ASP A 85 12.43 13.46 -22.21
C ASP A 85 12.68 11.96 -22.36
N HIS A 86 12.76 11.25 -21.25
CA HIS A 86 12.92 9.80 -21.27
C HIS A 86 11.75 9.10 -21.98
N ILE A 87 10.51 9.46 -21.67
CA ILE A 87 9.32 8.88 -22.32
C ILE A 87 9.30 9.24 -23.80
N LYS A 88 9.52 10.51 -24.15
CA LYS A 88 9.41 11.00 -25.51
C LYS A 88 10.52 10.46 -26.41
N ASN A 89 11.77 10.61 -25.99
CA ASN A 89 12.90 10.34 -26.86
C ASN A 89 13.40 8.90 -26.77
N ASN A 90 13.38 8.28 -25.59
CA ASN A 90 13.89 6.91 -25.44
C ASN A 90 12.82 5.84 -25.66
N ILE A 91 11.59 6.07 -25.17
CA ILE A 91 10.53 5.06 -25.28
C ILE A 91 9.70 5.25 -26.55
N ALA A 92 9.22 6.46 -26.79
CA ALA A 92 8.38 6.79 -27.94
C ALA A 92 9.16 7.14 -29.22
N ASN A 93 10.51 7.09 -29.19
CA ASN A 93 11.40 7.38 -30.32
C ASN A 93 11.10 8.73 -30.99
N GLY A 94 10.78 9.75 -30.21
CA GLY A 94 10.48 11.11 -30.66
C GLY A 94 9.04 11.34 -31.11
N ASP A 95 8.18 10.32 -31.13
CA ASP A 95 6.79 10.47 -31.53
C ASP A 95 5.93 11.03 -30.39
N ASP A 96 5.39 12.25 -30.62
CA ASP A 96 4.61 12.97 -29.61
C ASP A 96 3.26 12.28 -29.29
N ALA A 97 2.62 11.66 -30.27
CA ALA A 97 1.35 10.99 -30.07
C ALA A 97 1.52 9.74 -29.19
N THR A 98 2.57 8.96 -29.46
CA THR A 98 2.93 7.78 -28.65
C THR A 98 3.33 8.20 -27.23
N ALA A 99 4.12 9.24 -27.07
CA ALA A 99 4.50 9.76 -25.76
C ALA A 99 3.28 10.21 -24.94
N ALA A 100 2.38 10.96 -25.55
CA ALA A 100 1.14 11.40 -24.91
C ALA A 100 0.24 10.21 -24.51
N TYR A 101 0.14 9.18 -25.37
CA TYR A 101 -0.59 7.96 -25.05
C TYR A 101 0.00 7.24 -23.82
N ILE A 102 1.33 7.07 -23.77
CA ILE A 102 2.01 6.41 -22.64
C ILE A 102 1.76 7.17 -21.33
N ILE A 103 1.90 8.51 -21.34
CA ILE A 103 1.64 9.32 -20.17
C ILE A 103 0.17 9.24 -19.74
N GLY A 104 -0.76 9.31 -20.68
CA GLY A 104 -2.19 9.16 -20.42
C GLY A 104 -2.52 7.80 -19.79
N TRP A 105 -1.93 6.73 -20.28
CA TRP A 105 -2.08 5.39 -19.71
C TRP A 105 -1.51 5.29 -18.28
N MET A 106 -0.31 5.84 -18.06
CA MET A 106 0.28 5.88 -16.71
C MET A 106 -0.58 6.69 -15.74
N ALA A 107 -1.12 7.83 -16.18
CA ALA A 107 -2.01 8.65 -15.39
C ALA A 107 -3.31 7.90 -15.02
N ASP A 108 -3.92 7.19 -15.99
CA ASP A 108 -5.14 6.40 -15.73
C ASP A 108 -4.88 5.30 -14.68
N MET A 109 -3.74 4.62 -14.72
CA MET A 109 -3.39 3.61 -13.72
C MET A 109 -3.28 4.19 -12.31
N VAL A 110 -2.77 5.41 -12.16
CA VAL A 110 -2.62 6.08 -10.86
C VAL A 110 -3.96 6.64 -10.38
N GLN A 111 -4.73 7.25 -11.28
CA GLN A 111 -6.02 7.86 -10.95
C GLN A 111 -7.12 6.82 -10.73
N HIS A 112 -7.05 5.71 -11.44
CA HIS A 112 -8.07 4.66 -11.40
C HIS A 112 -7.47 3.28 -11.11
N PRO A 113 -6.81 3.07 -9.96
CA PRO A 113 -6.06 1.84 -9.67
C PRO A 113 -6.92 0.57 -9.61
N ARG A 114 -8.23 0.72 -9.60
CA ARG A 114 -9.21 -0.38 -9.62
C ARG A 114 -9.64 -0.78 -11.03
N LYS A 115 -9.50 0.10 -11.99
CA LYS A 115 -9.95 -0.12 -13.36
C LYS A 115 -8.98 -1.09 -14.06
N ARG A 116 -9.48 -2.21 -14.52
CA ARG A 116 -8.73 -3.22 -15.29
C ARG A 116 -9.11 -3.17 -16.76
#